data_2f27893f42f85723e4e60529653df958
#
_entry.id   2f27893f42f85723e4e60529653df958
#
_cell.length_a   1.000
_cell.length_b   1.000
_cell.length_c   1.000
_cell.angle_alpha   90.00
_cell.angle_beta   90.00
_cell.angle_gamma   90.00
#
_symmetry.space_group_name_H-M   'P 1'
#
loop_
_entity.id
_entity.type
_entity.pdbx_description
1 polymer ?
#
loop_
_entity_poly.entity_id
_entity_poly.type
_entity_poly.pdbx_seq_one_letter_code
_entity_poly.pdbx_strand_id
1 'polypeptide(L)'
;MNQKLIIEAYKSIEYKGGEKLGSITVQINPDSYKLSKSTSYKKDESIKEDKQLPEYKHTNPSTLSFDIHFDGTGIIPTGKKTVAERIKDLENIIFLPSAEIDPPSPCFLKVIWGSLIFKGRLTSLNWDYTLFSPNGNPLRAKGSLSLTEAICSRETQAKKKNQKAEGKFVTFKQGDSLIWLCAKEYKNSGYAPMIASINNLISLSLIHISEPTRRR
;
A
#
# COMPACT_ATOMS: atom_id res chain seq x y z
N MET A 1 -8.82 21.23 -12.58
CA MET A 1 -8.11 20.44 -13.62
C MET A 1 -8.24 18.97 -13.26
N ASN A 2 -8.75 18.14 -14.20
CA ASN A 2 -8.82 16.70 -13.96
C ASN A 2 -7.40 16.10 -14.05
N GLN A 3 -6.87 15.66 -12.90
CA GLN A 3 -5.61 14.92 -12.88
C GLN A 3 -5.78 13.58 -13.59
N LYS A 4 -4.93 13.33 -14.58
CA LYS A 4 -4.88 12.03 -15.28
C LYS A 4 -4.05 11.03 -14.48
N LEU A 5 -4.44 9.75 -14.55
CA LEU A 5 -3.62 8.67 -14.02
C LEU A 5 -2.35 8.54 -14.86
N ILE A 6 -1.21 8.43 -14.19
CA ILE A 6 0.12 8.28 -14.79
C ILE A 6 0.72 6.97 -14.30
N ILE A 7 1.27 6.20 -15.23
CA ILE A 7 2.05 5.00 -14.95
C ILE A 7 3.49 5.30 -15.35
N GLU A 8 4.40 5.20 -14.39
CA GLU A 8 5.83 5.39 -14.58
C GLU A 8 6.56 4.06 -14.41
N ALA A 9 7.48 3.75 -15.31
CA ALA A 9 8.33 2.57 -15.26
C ALA A 9 9.72 2.92 -14.73
N TYR A 10 10.24 2.10 -13.84
CA TYR A 10 11.52 2.26 -13.18
C TYR A 10 12.38 1.00 -13.29
N LYS A 11 13.68 1.21 -13.36
CA LYS A 11 14.69 0.16 -13.47
C LYS A 11 14.85 -0.61 -12.15
N SER A 12 14.77 0.10 -11.01
CA SER A 12 14.98 -0.47 -9.69
C SER A 12 13.80 -0.24 -8.73
N ILE A 13 13.79 -1.03 -7.68
CA ILE A 13 12.80 -0.97 -6.58
C ILE A 13 12.91 0.34 -5.75
N GLU A 14 13.98 1.11 -5.92
CA GLU A 14 14.17 2.36 -5.20
C GLU A 14 13.37 3.53 -5.79
N TYR A 15 12.85 3.39 -7.02
CA TYR A 15 12.03 4.38 -7.74
C TYR A 15 12.69 5.77 -7.79
N LYS A 16 14.01 5.83 -7.96
CA LYS A 16 14.76 7.09 -8.08
C LYS A 16 14.51 7.75 -9.42
N GLY A 17 14.46 9.08 -9.44
CA GLY A 17 14.18 9.84 -10.66
C GLY A 17 15.14 9.58 -11.83
N GLY A 18 16.43 9.33 -11.56
CA GLY A 18 17.43 8.98 -12.57
C GLY A 18 17.29 7.57 -13.18
N GLU A 19 16.43 6.73 -12.62
CA GLU A 19 16.19 5.34 -13.05
C GLU A 19 14.84 5.17 -13.75
N LYS A 20 14.17 6.27 -14.09
CA LYS A 20 12.90 6.26 -14.80
C LYS A 20 13.12 5.88 -16.26
N LEU A 21 12.54 4.76 -16.67
CA LEU A 21 12.61 4.23 -18.05
C LEU A 21 11.60 4.89 -18.98
N GLY A 22 10.44 5.24 -18.46
CA GLY A 22 9.38 5.85 -19.25
C GLY A 22 8.16 6.20 -18.39
N SER A 23 7.21 6.90 -19.00
CA SER A 23 5.91 7.17 -18.38
C SER A 23 4.83 7.26 -19.44
N ILE A 24 3.64 6.83 -19.06
CA ILE A 24 2.45 6.96 -19.87
C ILE A 24 1.31 7.55 -19.07
N THR A 25 0.56 8.45 -19.70
CA THR A 25 -0.67 9.00 -19.15
C THR A 25 -1.84 8.32 -19.82
N VAL A 26 -2.78 7.81 -19.03
CA VAL A 26 -3.97 7.13 -19.56
C VAL A 26 -4.86 8.12 -20.35
N GLN A 27 -5.52 7.62 -21.38
CA GLN A 27 -6.42 8.40 -22.19
C GLN A 27 -7.68 8.81 -21.40
N ILE A 28 -8.30 7.84 -20.76
CA ILE A 28 -9.48 8.00 -19.93
C ILE A 28 -9.10 7.51 -18.54
N ASN A 29 -9.40 8.30 -17.49
CA ASN A 29 -9.16 7.87 -16.12
C ASN A 29 -10.02 6.65 -15.79
N PRO A 30 -9.53 5.75 -14.94
CA PRO A 30 -10.36 4.68 -14.40
C PRO A 30 -11.61 5.21 -13.70
N ASP A 31 -12.72 4.49 -13.81
CA ASP A 31 -13.94 4.80 -13.05
C ASP A 31 -13.75 4.47 -11.56
N SER A 32 -12.97 3.43 -11.28
CA SER A 32 -12.68 2.96 -9.94
C SER A 32 -11.33 2.24 -9.88
N TYR A 33 -10.81 2.09 -8.68
CA TYR A 33 -9.69 1.19 -8.40
C TYR A 33 -9.97 0.38 -7.13
N LYS A 34 -9.41 -0.81 -7.07
CA LYS A 34 -9.48 -1.70 -5.90
C LYS A 34 -8.10 -1.87 -5.29
N LEU A 35 -7.95 -1.45 -4.04
CA LEU A 35 -6.74 -1.67 -3.24
C LEU A 35 -7.03 -2.74 -2.19
N SER A 36 -6.42 -3.92 -2.35
CA SER A 36 -6.61 -5.05 -1.45
C SER A 36 -5.40 -5.21 -0.55
N LYS A 37 -5.66 -5.39 0.74
CA LYS A 37 -4.64 -5.70 1.76
C LYS A 37 -5.08 -6.94 2.49
N SER A 38 -4.16 -7.88 2.72
CA SER A 38 -4.46 -9.12 3.42
C SER A 38 -3.37 -9.45 4.43
N THR A 39 -3.77 -10.20 5.45
CA THR A 39 -2.91 -10.66 6.53
C THR A 39 -3.01 -12.17 6.63
N SER A 40 -1.88 -12.83 6.75
CA SER A 40 -1.80 -14.28 6.94
C SER A 40 -1.62 -14.59 8.43
N TYR A 41 -2.39 -15.60 8.88
CA TYR A 41 -2.32 -16.13 10.23
C TYR A 41 -1.85 -17.58 10.18
N LYS A 42 -1.21 -18.07 11.24
CA LYS A 42 -0.88 -19.48 11.38
C LYS A 42 -2.19 -20.27 11.55
N LYS A 43 -2.30 -21.38 10.83
CA LYS A 43 -3.31 -22.39 11.11
C LYS A 43 -2.67 -23.37 12.08
N ASP A 44 -3.09 -23.40 13.35
CA ASP A 44 -2.73 -24.49 14.25
C ASP A 44 -3.58 -25.72 13.91
N GLU A 45 -2.91 -26.81 13.55
CA GLU A 45 -3.54 -28.11 13.28
C GLU A 45 -3.82 -28.92 14.58
N SER A 46 -3.58 -28.35 15.76
CA SER A 46 -3.82 -29.03 17.03
C SER A 46 -5.31 -28.98 17.40
N ILE A 47 -5.98 -30.11 17.24
CA ILE A 47 -7.42 -30.37 17.44
C ILE A 47 -7.84 -30.35 18.94
N LYS A 48 -7.11 -29.70 19.84
CA LYS A 48 -7.43 -29.74 21.27
C LYS A 48 -7.34 -28.35 21.88
N GLU A 49 -8.36 -27.52 21.66
CA GLU A 49 -8.85 -26.51 22.62
C GLU A 49 -9.73 -25.47 21.92
N ASP A 50 -10.86 -25.20 22.49
CA ASP A 50 -12.07 -24.65 21.86
C ASP A 50 -12.04 -23.14 21.54
N LYS A 51 -10.92 -22.42 21.70
CA LYS A 51 -10.76 -20.99 21.33
C LYS A 51 -9.29 -20.58 21.21
N GLN A 52 -8.61 -20.99 20.14
CA GLN A 52 -7.29 -20.43 19.87
C GLN A 52 -7.42 -19.13 19.06
N LEU A 53 -6.84 -18.05 19.56
CA LEU A 53 -6.70 -16.81 18.80
C LEU A 53 -5.72 -17.04 17.63
N PRO A 54 -6.09 -16.66 16.41
CA PRO A 54 -5.21 -16.84 15.26
C PRO A 54 -3.91 -16.04 15.45
N GLU A 55 -2.76 -16.73 15.48
CA GLU A 55 -1.46 -16.10 15.62
C GLU A 55 -1.04 -15.43 14.31
N TYR A 56 -0.68 -14.15 14.38
CA TYR A 56 -0.21 -13.39 13.23
C TYR A 56 1.07 -13.99 12.63
N LYS A 57 1.07 -14.23 11.32
CA LYS A 57 2.23 -14.72 10.59
C LYS A 57 2.96 -13.58 9.86
N HIS A 58 2.28 -12.93 8.92
CA HIS A 58 2.81 -11.78 8.18
C HIS A 58 1.67 -11.03 7.46
N THR A 59 1.95 -9.79 7.07
CA THR A 59 1.09 -9.03 6.16
C THR A 59 1.55 -9.29 4.73
N ASN A 60 0.62 -9.70 3.87
CA ASN A 60 0.91 -9.93 2.45
C ASN A 60 1.12 -8.59 1.72
N PRO A 61 1.87 -8.58 0.59
CA PRO A 61 1.93 -7.42 -0.27
C PRO A 61 0.53 -6.97 -0.70
N SER A 62 0.31 -5.65 -0.72
CA SER A 62 -0.96 -5.10 -1.18
C SER A 62 -1.11 -5.29 -2.69
N THR A 63 -2.36 -5.41 -3.17
CA THR A 63 -2.63 -5.46 -4.62
C THR A 63 -3.49 -4.29 -5.03
N LEU A 64 -3.15 -3.68 -6.17
CA LEU A 64 -3.90 -2.61 -6.81
C LEU A 64 -4.45 -3.13 -8.14
N SER A 65 -5.77 -3.02 -8.34
CA SER A 65 -6.41 -3.37 -9.60
C SER A 65 -7.28 -2.22 -10.09
N PHE A 66 -7.23 -1.93 -11.39
CA PHE A 66 -8.04 -0.92 -12.04
C PHE A 66 -8.15 -1.18 -13.54
N ASP A 67 -9.15 -0.60 -14.16
CA ASP A 67 -9.41 -0.71 -15.58
C ASP A 67 -9.03 0.58 -16.30
N ILE A 68 -8.42 0.49 -17.47
CA ILE A 68 -8.12 1.61 -18.36
C ILE A 68 -8.89 1.46 -19.66
N HIS A 69 -9.29 2.58 -20.24
CA HIS A 69 -10.07 2.59 -21.48
C HIS A 69 -9.35 3.36 -22.57
N PHE A 70 -9.31 2.77 -23.75
CA PHE A 70 -8.86 3.42 -24.98
C PHE A 70 -10.01 3.53 -25.96
N ASP A 71 -10.24 4.74 -26.47
CA ASP A 71 -11.27 5.07 -27.45
C ASP A 71 -10.62 5.74 -28.67
N GLY A 72 -10.82 5.15 -29.84
CA GLY A 72 -10.35 5.61 -31.13
C GLY A 72 -11.50 6.05 -32.06
N THR A 73 -12.73 6.23 -31.52
CA THR A 73 -13.91 6.67 -32.32
C THR A 73 -13.84 8.13 -32.73
N GLY A 74 -12.90 8.91 -32.19
CA GLY A 74 -12.76 10.34 -32.47
C GLY A 74 -13.61 11.25 -31.58
N ILE A 75 -14.45 10.71 -30.71
CA ILE A 75 -15.25 11.48 -29.74
C ILE A 75 -14.33 12.16 -28.72
N ILE A 76 -13.27 11.47 -28.30
CA ILE A 76 -12.28 12.02 -27.40
C ILE A 76 -11.09 12.52 -28.21
N PRO A 77 -10.70 13.79 -28.13
CA PRO A 77 -9.57 14.33 -28.88
C PRO A 77 -8.28 13.72 -28.36
N THR A 78 -7.73 12.76 -29.06
CA THR A 78 -6.61 11.95 -28.60
C THR A 78 -5.40 11.96 -29.55
N GLY A 79 -5.37 12.90 -30.47
CA GLY A 79 -4.33 12.94 -31.51
C GLY A 79 -4.53 11.82 -32.55
N LYS A 80 -3.53 11.65 -33.43
CA LYS A 80 -3.63 10.76 -34.62
C LYS A 80 -3.38 9.27 -34.30
N LYS A 81 -3.12 8.87 -33.03
CA LYS A 81 -2.77 7.47 -32.67
C LYS A 81 -4.00 6.56 -32.64
N THR A 82 -3.91 5.41 -33.28
CA THR A 82 -4.91 4.35 -33.19
C THR A 82 -4.93 3.68 -31.82
N VAL A 83 -6.00 2.94 -31.50
CA VAL A 83 -6.10 2.16 -30.25
C VAL A 83 -4.97 1.13 -30.16
N ALA A 84 -4.66 0.44 -31.25
CA ALA A 84 -3.59 -0.55 -31.31
C ALA A 84 -2.20 0.06 -31.00
N GLU A 85 -1.90 1.24 -31.53
CA GLU A 85 -0.64 1.95 -31.24
C GLU A 85 -0.55 2.37 -29.77
N ARG A 86 -1.66 2.80 -29.17
CA ARG A 86 -1.71 3.17 -27.75
C ARG A 86 -1.50 1.98 -26.81
N ILE A 87 -2.11 0.84 -27.16
CA ILE A 87 -1.90 -0.43 -26.46
C ILE A 87 -0.43 -0.81 -26.52
N LYS A 88 0.16 -0.77 -27.72
CA LYS A 88 1.58 -1.07 -27.91
C LYS A 88 2.50 -0.12 -27.14
N ASP A 89 2.19 1.17 -27.12
CA ASP A 89 2.96 2.15 -26.32
C ASP A 89 2.92 1.82 -24.84
N LEU A 90 1.73 1.44 -24.31
CA LEU A 90 1.57 1.04 -22.93
C LEU A 90 2.35 -0.25 -22.59
N GLU A 91 2.19 -1.27 -23.45
CA GLU A 91 2.88 -2.54 -23.28
C GLU A 91 4.40 -2.39 -23.36
N ASN A 92 4.89 -1.58 -24.29
CA ASN A 92 6.32 -1.27 -24.38
C ASN A 92 6.88 -0.66 -23.11
N ILE A 93 6.11 0.12 -22.35
CA ILE A 93 6.53 0.72 -21.09
C ILE A 93 6.41 -0.28 -19.94
N ILE A 94 5.29 -1.00 -19.86
CA ILE A 94 4.99 -1.90 -18.75
C ILE A 94 5.87 -3.16 -18.78
N PHE A 95 6.12 -3.70 -19.97
CA PHE A 95 6.91 -4.92 -20.16
C PHE A 95 8.38 -4.66 -20.50
N LEU A 96 8.87 -3.41 -20.38
CA LEU A 96 10.30 -3.14 -20.49
C LEU A 96 11.09 -4.05 -19.54
N PRO A 97 12.03 -4.84 -20.06
CA PRO A 97 12.85 -5.68 -19.20
C PRO A 97 13.78 -4.78 -18.38
N SER A 98 13.84 -5.01 -17.07
CA SER A 98 14.91 -4.47 -16.26
C SER A 98 16.17 -5.29 -16.52
N ALA A 99 17.07 -4.74 -17.34
CA ALA A 99 18.30 -5.41 -17.74
C ALA A 99 19.31 -5.64 -16.59
N GLU A 100 19.04 -5.09 -15.42
CA GLU A 100 19.92 -5.21 -14.24
C GLU A 100 19.60 -6.40 -13.35
N ILE A 101 18.52 -7.14 -13.65
CA ILE A 101 18.15 -8.33 -12.87
C ILE A 101 18.36 -9.55 -13.78
N ASP A 102 19.20 -10.46 -13.35
CA ASP A 102 19.40 -11.75 -14.01
C ASP A 102 18.60 -12.83 -13.23
N PRO A 103 17.60 -13.51 -13.81
CA PRO A 103 17.08 -13.33 -15.19
C PRO A 103 16.31 -12.01 -15.39
N PRO A 104 16.23 -11.49 -16.65
CA PRO A 104 15.51 -10.27 -16.96
C PRO A 104 14.06 -10.35 -16.49
N SER A 105 13.65 -9.38 -15.68
CA SER A 105 12.29 -9.34 -15.13
C SER A 105 11.59 -8.04 -15.53
N PRO A 106 10.24 -8.00 -15.56
CA PRO A 106 9.49 -6.77 -15.82
C PRO A 106 9.92 -5.65 -14.88
N CYS A 107 9.89 -4.41 -15.38
CA CYS A 107 10.25 -3.21 -14.63
C CYS A 107 9.34 -2.98 -13.41
N PHE A 108 9.78 -2.08 -12.53
CA PHE A 108 8.98 -1.61 -11.41
C PHE A 108 8.07 -0.49 -11.88
N LEU A 109 6.81 -0.53 -11.49
CA LEU A 109 5.80 0.44 -11.88
C LEU A 109 5.38 1.30 -10.69
N LYS A 110 5.23 2.59 -10.96
CA LYS A 110 4.66 3.55 -10.02
C LYS A 110 3.42 4.15 -10.64
N VAL A 111 2.27 3.89 -10.03
CA VAL A 111 0.97 4.44 -10.44
C VAL A 111 0.68 5.66 -9.60
N ILE A 112 0.36 6.77 -10.25
CA ILE A 112 0.08 8.06 -9.61
C ILE A 112 -1.28 8.56 -10.13
N TRP A 113 -2.22 8.82 -9.20
CA TRP A 113 -3.49 9.44 -9.53
C TRP A 113 -4.05 10.20 -8.32
N GLY A 114 -4.02 11.52 -8.38
CA GLY A 114 -4.38 12.35 -7.24
C GLY A 114 -3.53 12.04 -6.01
N SER A 115 -4.16 11.62 -4.94
CA SER A 115 -3.49 11.18 -3.71
C SER A 115 -2.99 9.73 -3.76
N LEU A 116 -3.44 8.94 -4.76
CA LEU A 116 -2.99 7.57 -4.92
C LEU A 116 -1.56 7.55 -5.46
N ILE A 117 -0.64 6.97 -4.69
CA ILE A 117 0.70 6.61 -5.13
C ILE A 117 0.90 5.14 -4.78
N PHE A 118 0.98 4.29 -5.80
CA PHE A 118 1.20 2.86 -5.62
C PHE A 118 2.49 2.43 -6.33
N LYS A 119 3.34 1.70 -5.62
CA LYS A 119 4.62 1.18 -6.09
C LYS A 119 4.55 -0.33 -6.14
N GLY A 120 4.75 -0.94 -7.30
CA GLY A 120 4.58 -2.38 -7.46
C GLY A 120 5.13 -2.91 -8.76
N ARG A 121 4.82 -4.18 -9.01
CA ARG A 121 5.07 -4.87 -10.27
C ARG A 121 3.76 -5.32 -10.89
N LEU A 122 3.71 -5.37 -12.21
CA LEU A 122 2.58 -5.92 -12.93
C LEU A 122 2.44 -7.41 -12.61
N THR A 123 1.23 -7.82 -12.26
CA THR A 123 0.86 -9.23 -12.05
C THR A 123 0.07 -9.75 -13.24
N SER A 124 -0.87 -8.95 -13.76
CA SER A 124 -1.65 -9.30 -14.94
C SER A 124 -2.09 -8.06 -15.70
N LEU A 125 -2.21 -8.21 -17.00
CA LEU A 125 -2.80 -7.24 -17.93
C LEU A 125 -3.66 -8.04 -18.92
N ASN A 126 -4.95 -7.76 -18.96
CA ASN A 126 -5.89 -8.40 -19.86
C ASN A 126 -6.56 -7.33 -20.72
N TRP A 127 -6.77 -7.62 -21.98
CA TRP A 127 -7.41 -6.72 -22.93
C TRP A 127 -8.73 -7.28 -23.43
N ASP A 128 -9.78 -6.47 -23.34
CA ASP A 128 -11.09 -6.74 -23.92
C ASP A 128 -11.33 -5.72 -25.05
N TYR A 129 -11.46 -6.19 -26.27
CA TYR A 129 -11.74 -5.39 -27.45
C TYR A 129 -13.23 -5.41 -27.74
N THR A 130 -13.86 -4.22 -27.77
CA THR A 130 -15.34 -4.15 -27.77
C THR A 130 -15.95 -3.53 -29.03
N LEU A 131 -15.25 -2.72 -29.76
CA LEU A 131 -15.75 -2.07 -30.97
C LEU A 131 -14.71 -2.16 -32.09
N PHE A 132 -15.15 -2.55 -33.28
CA PHE A 132 -14.28 -2.73 -34.46
C PHE A 132 -14.73 -1.87 -35.61
N SER A 133 -13.77 -1.41 -36.42
CA SER A 133 -14.04 -0.80 -37.73
C SER A 133 -14.41 -1.87 -38.76
N PRO A 134 -15.00 -1.49 -39.89
CA PRO A 134 -15.30 -2.43 -41.00
C PRO A 134 -14.07 -3.22 -41.48
N ASN A 135 -12.88 -2.67 -41.29
CA ASN A 135 -11.60 -3.30 -41.65
C ASN A 135 -11.04 -4.22 -40.55
N GLY A 136 -11.80 -4.48 -39.48
CA GLY A 136 -11.40 -5.35 -38.36
C GLY A 136 -10.47 -4.70 -37.34
N ASN A 137 -10.12 -3.42 -37.50
CA ASN A 137 -9.28 -2.73 -36.52
C ASN A 137 -10.08 -2.38 -35.26
N PRO A 138 -9.54 -2.59 -34.04
CA PRO A 138 -10.22 -2.25 -32.83
C PRO A 138 -10.32 -0.71 -32.66
N LEU A 139 -11.53 -0.23 -32.41
CA LEU A 139 -11.85 1.18 -32.13
C LEU A 139 -12.00 1.43 -30.64
N ARG A 140 -12.24 0.40 -29.85
CA ARG A 140 -12.35 0.49 -28.39
C ARG A 140 -11.69 -0.71 -27.73
N ALA A 141 -10.93 -0.44 -26.68
CA ALA A 141 -10.36 -1.49 -25.85
C ALA A 141 -10.40 -1.10 -24.37
N LYS A 142 -10.65 -2.11 -23.54
CA LYS A 142 -10.58 -2.04 -22.08
C LYS A 142 -9.41 -2.90 -21.63
N GLY A 143 -8.48 -2.32 -20.87
CA GLY A 143 -7.37 -3.02 -20.26
C GLY A 143 -7.56 -3.16 -18.75
N SER A 144 -7.59 -4.38 -18.24
CA SER A 144 -7.67 -4.65 -16.80
C SER A 144 -6.26 -4.95 -16.26
N LEU A 145 -5.77 -4.07 -15.39
CA LEU A 145 -4.44 -4.17 -14.79
C LEU A 145 -4.54 -4.62 -13.34
N SER A 146 -3.63 -5.51 -12.95
CA SER A 146 -3.40 -5.87 -11.55
C SER A 146 -1.91 -5.77 -11.23
N LEU A 147 -1.60 -5.08 -10.12
CA LEU A 147 -0.24 -4.86 -9.65
C LEU A 147 -0.10 -5.36 -8.22
N THR A 148 1.05 -5.96 -7.91
CA THR A 148 1.41 -6.36 -6.55
C THR A 148 2.46 -5.40 -6.01
N GLU A 149 2.28 -4.97 -4.76
CA GLU A 149 3.17 -4.03 -4.09
C GLU A 149 4.62 -4.55 -4.07
N ALA A 150 5.55 -3.69 -4.48
CA ALA A 150 6.98 -3.93 -4.40
C ALA A 150 7.64 -2.69 -3.80
N ILE A 151 8.06 -2.81 -2.54
CA ILE A 151 8.66 -1.72 -1.77
C ILE A 151 10.06 -2.14 -1.32
N CYS A 152 11.02 -1.22 -1.38
CA CYS A 152 12.37 -1.45 -0.89
C CYS A 152 12.37 -1.81 0.61
N SER A 153 13.25 -2.72 1.01
CA SER A 153 13.43 -3.15 2.41
C SER A 153 13.65 -1.98 3.37
N ARG A 154 14.29 -0.90 2.93
CA ARG A 154 14.48 0.32 3.72
C ARG A 154 13.16 1.03 4.02
N GLU A 155 12.27 1.18 3.02
CA GLU A 155 10.94 1.78 3.21
C GLU A 155 10.06 0.91 4.11
N THR A 156 10.17 -0.40 3.97
CA THR A 156 9.46 -1.38 4.83
C THR A 156 9.93 -1.28 6.29
N GLN A 157 11.24 -1.13 6.52
CA GLN A 157 11.80 -0.95 7.86
C GLN A 157 11.40 0.40 8.47
N ALA A 158 11.39 1.48 7.67
CA ALA A 158 10.92 2.79 8.13
C ALA A 158 9.43 2.77 8.49
N LYS A 159 8.57 2.12 7.69
CA LYS A 159 7.16 1.90 8.02
C LYS A 159 7.00 1.08 9.31
N LYS A 160 7.77 -0.01 9.47
CA LYS A 160 7.75 -0.83 10.70
C LYS A 160 8.25 -0.07 11.93
N LYS A 161 9.26 0.79 11.78
CA LYS A 161 9.79 1.61 12.87
C LYS A 161 8.78 2.67 13.32
N ASN A 162 8.03 3.26 12.38
CA ASN A 162 6.94 4.19 12.69
C ASN A 162 5.68 3.50 13.23
N GLN A 163 5.50 2.19 12.95
CA GLN A 163 4.38 1.37 13.47
C GLN A 163 4.70 0.67 14.79
N LYS A 164 5.97 0.58 15.18
CA LYS A 164 6.33 0.25 16.54
C LYS A 164 5.99 1.48 17.41
N ALA A 165 4.73 1.59 17.81
CA ALA A 165 4.42 2.19 19.08
C ALA A 165 5.15 1.30 20.11
N GLU A 166 6.35 1.69 20.50
CA GLU A 166 7.05 1.04 21.61
C GLU A 166 6.20 1.27 22.85
N GLY A 167 5.36 0.30 23.15
CA GLY A 167 4.72 0.22 24.45
C GLY A 167 5.83 0.08 25.46
N LYS A 168 6.23 1.18 26.10
CA LYS A 168 7.23 1.17 27.16
C LYS A 168 6.54 0.79 28.46
N PHE A 169 6.89 -0.37 28.99
CA PHE A 169 6.46 -0.73 30.34
C PHE A 169 7.29 0.08 31.33
N VAL A 170 6.62 0.89 32.13
CA VAL A 170 7.26 1.69 33.19
C VAL A 170 6.71 1.25 34.51
N THR A 171 7.61 0.85 35.42
CA THR A 171 7.25 0.47 36.77
C THR A 171 7.14 1.73 37.63
N PHE A 172 5.96 1.96 38.21
CA PHE A 172 5.72 3.05 39.13
C PHE A 172 6.28 2.71 40.51
N LYS A 173 6.86 3.72 41.15
CA LYS A 173 7.26 3.65 42.56
C LYS A 173 6.28 4.46 43.39
N GLN A 174 6.22 4.15 44.68
CA GLN A 174 5.41 4.92 45.62
C GLN A 174 5.85 6.40 45.60
N GLY A 175 4.89 7.30 45.34
CA GLY A 175 5.14 8.73 45.18
C GLY A 175 5.28 9.24 43.74
N ASP A 176 5.33 8.37 42.76
CA ASP A 176 5.35 8.79 41.34
C ASP A 176 3.97 9.30 40.91
N SER A 177 3.94 10.38 40.12
CA SER A 177 2.71 10.86 39.48
C SER A 177 2.76 10.58 37.99
N LEU A 178 1.60 10.28 37.38
CA LEU A 178 1.51 10.06 35.95
C LEU A 178 1.94 11.28 35.15
N ILE A 179 1.64 12.49 35.64
CA ILE A 179 2.01 13.77 35.04
C ILE A 179 3.54 13.90 34.98
N TRP A 180 4.23 13.61 36.08
CA TRP A 180 5.70 13.65 36.13
C TRP A 180 6.32 12.60 35.21
N LEU A 181 5.76 11.40 35.16
CA LEU A 181 6.21 10.35 34.29
C LEU A 181 6.07 10.73 32.81
N CYS A 182 4.93 11.32 32.43
CA CYS A 182 4.71 11.81 31.07
C CYS A 182 5.69 12.93 30.69
N ALA A 183 5.98 13.84 31.61
CA ALA A 183 6.97 14.88 31.38
C ALA A 183 8.39 14.31 31.18
N LYS A 184 8.75 13.28 31.95
CA LYS A 184 10.06 12.61 31.86
C LYS A 184 10.22 11.79 30.59
N GLU A 185 9.25 10.95 30.25
CA GLU A 185 9.36 9.97 29.15
C GLU A 185 9.00 10.56 27.77
N TYR A 186 7.98 11.41 27.73
CA TYR A 186 7.46 11.99 26.50
C TYR A 186 7.81 13.48 26.32
N LYS A 187 8.51 14.07 27.31
CA LYS A 187 8.81 15.51 27.38
C LYS A 187 7.56 16.40 27.27
N ASN A 188 6.40 15.85 27.58
CA ASN A 188 5.12 16.55 27.52
C ASN A 188 4.14 15.95 28.54
N SER A 189 3.79 16.73 29.56
CA SER A 189 2.83 16.34 30.60
C SER A 189 1.37 16.25 30.10
N GLY A 190 1.06 16.88 28.97
CA GLY A 190 -0.29 16.88 28.36
C GLY A 190 -0.79 15.51 27.93
N TYR A 191 0.07 14.50 27.83
CA TYR A 191 -0.32 13.12 27.52
C TYR A 191 -0.87 12.34 28.73
N ALA A 192 -0.77 12.87 29.95
CA ALA A 192 -1.20 12.16 31.15
C ALA A 192 -2.68 11.73 31.12
N PRO A 193 -3.67 12.55 30.73
CA PRO A 193 -5.06 12.13 30.66
C PRO A 193 -5.30 10.99 29.64
N MET A 194 -4.64 11.06 28.50
CA MET A 194 -4.74 10.05 27.45
C MET A 194 -4.16 8.71 27.90
N ILE A 195 -2.99 8.73 28.55
CA ILE A 195 -2.33 7.53 29.07
C ILE A 195 -3.12 6.93 30.23
N ALA A 196 -3.71 7.76 31.09
CA ALA A 196 -4.61 7.32 32.14
C ALA A 196 -5.83 6.57 31.59
N SER A 197 -6.46 7.14 30.55
CA SER A 197 -7.62 6.52 29.88
C SER A 197 -7.27 5.17 29.25
N ILE A 198 -6.14 5.06 28.56
CA ILE A 198 -5.70 3.82 27.89
C ILE A 198 -5.39 2.72 28.92
N ASN A 199 -4.88 3.09 30.11
CA ASN A 199 -4.52 2.15 31.17
C ASN A 199 -5.60 2.00 32.26
N ASN A 200 -6.80 2.53 32.06
CA ASN A 200 -7.93 2.49 33.00
C ASN A 200 -7.57 3.02 34.42
N LEU A 201 -6.74 4.07 34.48
CA LEU A 201 -6.35 4.70 35.71
C LEU A 201 -7.40 5.74 36.14
N ILE A 202 -7.88 5.65 37.37
CA ILE A 202 -8.94 6.51 37.93
C ILE A 202 -8.39 7.88 38.34
N SER A 203 -7.08 7.98 38.66
CA SER A 203 -6.45 9.21 39.18
C SER A 203 -5.13 9.50 38.50
N LEU A 204 -4.86 10.79 38.24
CA LEU A 204 -3.60 11.29 37.65
C LEU A 204 -2.52 11.54 38.71
N SER A 205 -2.89 11.64 40.00
CA SER A 205 -2.01 12.17 41.05
C SER A 205 -1.37 11.12 41.94
N LEU A 206 -1.98 9.94 42.11
CA LEU A 206 -1.45 8.87 42.96
C LEU A 206 -1.89 7.52 42.40
N ILE A 207 -0.92 6.68 42.09
CA ILE A 207 -1.20 5.28 41.78
C ILE A 207 -1.10 4.51 43.09
N HIS A 208 -2.25 4.19 43.68
CA HIS A 208 -2.31 3.23 44.75
C HIS A 208 -2.14 1.83 44.16
N ILE A 209 -1.00 1.22 44.42
CA ILE A 209 -0.80 -0.22 44.20
C ILE A 209 -1.51 -0.90 45.35
N SER A 210 -2.73 -1.40 45.14
CA SER A 210 -3.35 -2.34 46.06
C SER A 210 -2.56 -3.64 45.96
N GLU A 211 -1.97 -4.10 47.06
CA GLU A 211 -1.37 -5.41 47.18
C GLU A 211 -2.39 -6.49 46.76
N PRO A 212 -1.97 -7.51 45.99
CA PRO A 212 -2.86 -8.61 45.68
C PRO A 212 -3.24 -9.32 46.95
N THR A 213 -4.53 -9.23 47.31
CA THR A 213 -5.10 -9.97 48.45
C THR A 213 -4.93 -11.46 48.20
N ARG A 214 -4.00 -12.10 48.88
CA ARG A 214 -3.93 -13.58 48.97
C ARG A 214 -5.25 -14.06 49.56
N ARG A 215 -6.12 -14.62 48.71
CA ARG A 215 -7.22 -15.47 49.19
C ARG A 215 -6.62 -16.80 49.65
N ARG A 216 -6.83 -17.11 50.90
CA ARG A 216 -6.62 -18.43 51.49
C ARG A 216 -7.66 -19.42 50.97
#